data_4e773cae2cedaaf23c79554a3ac3eb1e
#
_entry.id   4e773cae2cedaaf23c79554a3ac3eb1e
#
_cell.length_a   1.000
_cell.length_b   1.000
_cell.length_c   1.000
_cell.angle_alpha   90.00
_cell.angle_beta   90.00
_cell.angle_gamma   90.00
#
_symmetry.space_group_name_H-M   'P 1'
#
loop_
_entity.id
_entity.type
_entity.pdbx_description
1 polymer ?
#
loop_
_entity_poly.entity_id
_entity_poly.type
_entity_poly.pdbx_seq_one_letter_code
_entity_poly.pdbx_strand_id
1 'polypeptide(L)'
;MTLHPRPDRVQTGVRMERRLVKVLKAVAELRDLSLGELLEVVVYDVFAGRLPFDDARLVQVRELLAIYGAVPAAPAAPTPEDQP
;
A
#
# COMPACT_ATOMS: atom_id res chain seq x y z
N MET A 1 27.39 -1.73 -19.74
CA MET A 1 26.62 -2.92 -19.68
C MET A 1 25.78 -3.01 -18.42
N THR A 2 24.62 -3.44 -18.58
CA THR A 2 23.72 -3.45 -17.48
C THR A 2 23.91 -4.72 -16.70
N LEU A 3 24.30 -4.57 -15.49
CA LEU A 3 24.54 -5.72 -14.66
C LEU A 3 23.26 -6.30 -14.13
N HIS A 4 22.25 -5.46 -14.00
CA HIS A 4 20.97 -5.86 -13.49
C HIS A 4 19.92 -5.36 -14.44
N PRO A 5 19.45 -6.22 -15.33
CA PRO A 5 18.32 -5.81 -16.13
C PRO A 5 17.21 -5.44 -15.17
N ARG A 6 16.70 -4.25 -15.33
CA ARG A 6 15.55 -3.85 -14.56
C ARG A 6 14.41 -4.80 -14.90
N PRO A 7 13.63 -5.22 -13.92
CA PRO A 7 12.45 -5.99 -14.23
C PRO A 7 11.62 -5.23 -15.25
N ASP A 8 11.07 -5.93 -16.18
CA ASP A 8 10.17 -5.32 -17.12
C ASP A 8 9.00 -4.73 -16.35
N ARG A 9 8.72 -3.48 -16.63
CA ARG A 9 7.59 -2.81 -16.02
C ARG A 9 6.53 -2.61 -17.06
N VAL A 10 5.35 -3.04 -16.73
CA VAL A 10 4.20 -2.86 -17.60
C VAL A 10 3.25 -1.89 -16.95
N GLN A 11 2.52 -1.18 -17.78
CA GLN A 11 1.49 -0.32 -17.26
C GLN A 11 0.26 -1.15 -16.96
N THR A 12 -0.24 -1.00 -15.77
CA THR A 12 -1.44 -1.68 -15.35
C THR A 12 -2.35 -0.70 -14.66
N GLY A 13 -3.63 -0.87 -14.81
CA GLY A 13 -4.60 -0.01 -14.18
C GLY A 13 -5.41 -0.78 -13.16
N VAL A 14 -5.61 -0.16 -12.04
CA VAL A 14 -6.48 -0.71 -11.00
C VAL A 14 -7.40 0.39 -10.51
N ARG A 15 -8.57 0.01 -10.10
CA ARG A 15 -9.49 0.94 -9.46
C ARG A 15 -9.33 0.81 -7.97
N MET A 16 -9.16 1.94 -7.32
CA MET A 16 -9.06 1.98 -5.85
C MET A 16 -9.95 3.06 -5.32
N GLU A 17 -10.27 2.94 -4.07
CA GLU A 17 -11.00 3.98 -3.37
C GLU A 17 -10.16 5.26 -3.40
N ARG A 18 -10.80 6.38 -3.72
CA ARG A 18 -10.11 7.64 -3.96
C ARG A 18 -9.27 8.10 -2.78
N ARG A 19 -9.83 8.02 -1.59
CA ARG A 19 -9.13 8.50 -0.39
C ARG A 19 -7.93 7.62 -0.07
N LEU A 20 -8.04 6.33 -0.33
CA LEU A 20 -6.93 5.42 -0.16
C LEU A 20 -5.78 5.79 -1.11
N VAL A 21 -6.09 6.13 -2.34
CA VAL A 21 -5.08 6.56 -3.30
C VAL A 21 -4.37 7.81 -2.80
N LYS A 22 -5.10 8.75 -2.21
CA LYS A 22 -4.49 9.96 -1.65
C LYS A 22 -3.53 9.61 -0.52
N VAL A 23 -3.91 8.70 0.35
CA VAL A 23 -3.04 8.25 1.42
C VAL A 23 -1.80 7.56 0.85
N LEU A 24 -1.98 6.68 -0.13
CA LEU A 24 -0.85 6.00 -0.75
C LEU A 24 0.13 6.98 -1.38
N LYS A 25 -0.38 7.99 -2.08
CA LYS A 25 0.48 9.00 -2.67
C LYS A 25 1.23 9.79 -1.61
N ALA A 26 0.58 10.12 -0.50
CA ALA A 26 1.23 10.83 0.58
C ALA A 26 2.32 9.97 1.23
N VAL A 27 2.07 8.70 1.44
CA VAL A 27 3.07 7.78 1.98
C VAL A 27 4.25 7.65 1.05
N ALA A 28 3.98 7.52 -0.26
CA ALA A 28 5.05 7.45 -1.25
C ALA A 28 5.92 8.70 -1.21
N GLU A 29 5.29 9.87 -1.12
CA GLU A 29 6.00 11.13 -1.03
C GLU A 29 6.91 11.19 0.21
N LEU A 30 6.41 10.73 1.34
CA LEU A 30 7.20 10.70 2.57
C LEU A 30 8.42 9.79 2.44
N ARG A 31 8.37 8.81 1.58
CA ARG A 31 9.45 7.86 1.38
C ARG A 31 10.26 8.12 0.12
N ASP A 32 9.98 9.22 -0.57
CA ASP A 32 10.62 9.56 -1.84
C ASP A 32 10.47 8.46 -2.89
N LEU A 33 9.31 7.85 -2.92
CA LEU A 33 8.99 6.81 -3.89
C LEU A 33 7.85 7.26 -4.79
N SER A 34 7.80 6.73 -5.99
CA SER A 34 6.60 6.86 -6.79
C SER A 34 5.52 5.95 -6.22
N LEU A 35 4.28 6.20 -6.62
CA LEU A 35 3.18 5.34 -6.18
C LEU A 35 3.42 3.89 -6.60
N GLY A 36 3.86 3.68 -7.83
CA GLY A 36 4.14 2.33 -8.31
C GLY A 36 5.24 1.65 -7.52
N GLU A 37 6.30 2.38 -7.19
CA GLU A 37 7.38 1.84 -6.38
C GLU A 37 6.90 1.47 -4.99
N LEU A 38 6.09 2.33 -4.38
CA LEU A 38 5.53 2.02 -3.07
C LEU A 38 4.68 0.76 -3.12
N LEU A 39 3.82 0.64 -4.11
CA LEU A 39 2.96 -0.53 -4.25
C LEU A 39 3.78 -1.79 -4.44
N GLU A 40 4.83 -1.74 -5.25
CA GLU A 40 5.71 -2.89 -5.42
C GLU A 40 6.34 -3.32 -4.12
N VAL A 41 6.86 -2.36 -3.36
CA VAL A 41 7.50 -2.67 -2.07
C VAL A 41 6.50 -3.32 -1.12
N VAL A 42 5.31 -2.75 -1.02
CA VAL A 42 4.28 -3.28 -0.13
C VAL A 42 3.90 -4.70 -0.53
N VAL A 43 3.67 -4.93 -1.82
CA VAL A 43 3.26 -6.25 -2.29
C VAL A 43 4.36 -7.27 -2.09
N TYR A 44 5.60 -6.92 -2.40
CA TYR A 44 6.72 -7.83 -2.17
C TYR A 44 6.86 -8.19 -0.70
N ASP A 45 6.73 -7.20 0.18
CA ASP A 45 6.83 -7.45 1.61
C ASP A 45 5.72 -8.39 2.08
N VAL A 46 4.50 -8.15 1.62
CA VAL A 46 3.38 -9.01 1.99
C VAL A 46 3.63 -10.44 1.52
N PHE A 47 4.07 -10.60 0.28
CA PHE A 47 4.35 -11.94 -0.26
C PHE A 47 5.51 -12.64 0.45
N ALA A 48 6.45 -11.86 0.94
CA ALA A 48 7.58 -12.40 1.70
C ALA A 48 7.25 -12.64 3.17
N GLY A 49 6.04 -12.34 3.59
CA GLY A 49 5.64 -12.51 4.98
C GLY A 49 6.19 -11.44 5.91
N ARG A 50 6.64 -10.31 5.36
CA ARG A 50 7.14 -9.20 6.15
C ARG A 50 6.06 -8.15 6.29
N LEU A 51 6.15 -7.38 7.38
CA LEU A 51 5.30 -6.21 7.54
C LEU A 51 5.87 -5.08 6.69
N PRO A 52 5.07 -4.47 5.83
CA PRO A 52 5.57 -3.41 4.94
C PRO A 52 5.91 -2.11 5.66
N PHE A 53 5.40 -1.91 6.86
CA PHE A 53 5.64 -0.70 7.62
C PHE A 53 6.05 -1.06 9.04
N ASP A 54 7.06 -0.38 9.56
CA ASP A 54 7.39 -0.47 10.96
C ASP A 54 6.38 0.33 11.79
N ASP A 55 6.52 0.28 13.10
CA ASP A 55 5.56 0.92 14.00
C ASP A 55 5.48 2.42 13.77
N ALA A 56 6.61 3.08 13.56
CA ALA A 56 6.63 4.52 13.32
C ALA A 56 5.91 4.87 12.02
N ARG A 57 6.13 4.09 10.97
CA ARG A 57 5.43 4.30 9.71
C ARG A 57 3.95 4.03 9.82
N LEU A 58 3.58 3.01 10.58
CA LEU A 58 2.16 2.72 10.79
C LEU A 58 1.44 3.87 11.46
N VAL A 59 2.08 4.53 12.41
CA VAL A 59 1.49 5.71 13.04
C VAL A 59 1.25 6.79 11.99
N GLN A 60 2.23 7.06 11.14
CA GLN A 60 2.08 8.04 10.07
C GLN A 60 0.96 7.66 9.10
N VAL A 61 0.90 6.40 8.71
CA VAL A 61 -0.14 5.94 7.79
C VAL A 61 -1.52 6.12 8.42
N ARG A 62 -1.67 5.78 9.70
CA ARG A 62 -2.94 5.94 10.39
C ARG A 62 -3.36 7.40 10.50
N GLU A 63 -2.39 8.29 10.74
CA GLU A 63 -2.67 9.72 10.75
C GLU A 63 -3.15 10.20 9.39
N LEU A 64 -2.52 9.75 8.32
CA LEU A 64 -2.93 10.11 6.97
C LEU A 64 -4.31 9.55 6.64
N LEU A 65 -4.57 8.32 7.04
CA LEU A 65 -5.90 7.75 6.85
C LEU A 65 -6.97 8.61 7.52
N ALA A 66 -6.69 9.05 8.73
CA ALA A 66 -7.63 9.91 9.45
C ALA A 66 -7.79 11.26 8.77
N ILE A 67 -6.69 11.86 8.34
CA ILE A 67 -6.72 13.18 7.68
C ILE A 67 -7.54 13.14 6.41
N TYR A 68 -7.38 12.12 5.60
CA TYR A 68 -8.10 12.00 4.34
C TYR A 68 -9.46 11.33 4.50
N GLY A 69 -9.79 10.88 5.69
CA GLY A 69 -11.05 10.20 5.92
C GLY A 69 -11.12 8.83 5.27
N ALA A 70 -9.97 8.24 4.97
CA ALA A 70 -9.91 6.91 4.39
C ALA A 70 -9.85 5.89 5.53
N VAL A 71 -10.96 5.71 6.20
CA VAL A 71 -11.02 4.70 7.23
C VAL A 71 -11.10 3.35 6.51
N PRO A 72 -10.13 2.47 6.74
CA PRO A 72 -10.28 1.14 6.17
C PRO A 72 -11.59 0.58 6.67
N ALA A 73 -12.39 0.07 5.75
CA ALA A 73 -13.50 -0.74 6.14
C ALA A 73 -12.96 -1.68 7.19
N ALA A 74 -13.58 -1.72 8.34
CA ALA A 74 -13.15 -2.58 9.42
C ALA A 74 -12.74 -3.89 8.79
N PRO A 75 -11.52 -4.38 9.10
CA PRO A 75 -11.09 -5.64 8.53
C PRO A 75 -12.27 -6.55 8.73
N ALA A 76 -12.78 -6.97 7.62
CA ALA A 76 -14.00 -7.68 7.63
C ALA A 76 -13.87 -8.76 8.68
N ALA A 77 -14.39 -8.45 9.85
CA ALA A 77 -14.77 -9.53 10.68
C ALA A 77 -15.47 -10.46 9.73
N PRO A 78 -14.98 -11.66 9.51
CA PRO A 78 -15.59 -12.52 8.53
C PRO A 78 -17.07 -12.54 8.84
N THR A 79 -17.84 -12.09 7.87
CA THR A 79 -19.27 -12.17 8.03
C THR A 79 -19.63 -13.63 8.13
N PRO A 80 -20.78 -13.96 8.69
CA PRO A 80 -21.19 -15.37 8.74
C PRO A 80 -21.16 -16.05 7.38
N GLU A 81 -21.34 -15.28 6.30
CA GLU A 81 -21.29 -15.86 4.97
C GLU A 81 -19.87 -16.20 4.54
N ASP A 82 -18.89 -15.54 5.13
CA ASP A 82 -17.49 -15.78 4.78
C ASP A 82 -16.90 -16.91 5.59
N GLN A 83 -17.61 -17.37 6.58
CA GLN A 83 -17.17 -18.47 7.40
C GLN A 83 -17.84 -19.74 6.93
N PRO A 84 -17.06 -20.78 6.85
CA PRO A 84 -17.63 -22.07 6.49
C PRO A 84 -18.67 -22.52 7.49
#